data_26c9301459560f8db5cec26017935475
#
_entry.id   26c9301459560f8db5cec26017935475
#
_cell.length_a   1.000
_cell.length_b   1.000
_cell.length_c   1.000
_cell.angle_alpha   90.00
_cell.angle_beta   90.00
_cell.angle_gamma   90.00
#
_symmetry.space_group_name_H-M   'P 1'
#
loop_
_entity.id
_entity.type
_entity.pdbx_description
1 polymer ?
#
loop_
_entity_poly.entity_id
_entity_poly.type
_entity_poly.pdbx_seq_one_letter_code
_entity_poly.pdbx_strand_id
1 'polypeptide(L)'
;MRLLSCRGADRRVVAEAAEALRDGKIIIYPTDTLYALGCDALNARAVEKLCRLKNLNPEKNMLSIVCRDISQAAEYTRIDNKAFRMLKEYLPGAFTFILPAATKLPKVFRSRKSVGVRIPDNDFARALADELGNPVMSSSVEIDEEICAQGDTLDAYAIADRYDGSQDIAFAVDGGETHPVPSTIVDIMDSDAPTVIRQGAGIFEE
;
A
#
# COMPACT_ATOMS: atom_id res chain seq x y z
N MET A 1 -11.24 8.29 -16.43
CA MET A 1 -11.32 7.06 -15.57
C MET A 1 -12.57 7.10 -14.70
N ARG A 2 -13.19 5.95 -14.36
CA ARG A 2 -14.34 5.90 -13.43
C ARG A 2 -13.89 6.18 -12.00
N LEU A 3 -14.64 7.02 -11.29
CA LEU A 3 -14.46 7.26 -9.86
C LEU A 3 -15.60 6.66 -9.06
N LEU A 4 -15.28 6.05 -7.92
CA LEU A 4 -16.22 5.54 -6.94
C LEU A 4 -16.07 6.34 -5.65
N SER A 5 -17.05 7.12 -5.28
CA SER A 5 -17.04 7.85 -4.00
C SER A 5 -17.21 6.85 -2.84
N CYS A 6 -16.31 6.91 -1.87
CA CYS A 6 -16.32 6.04 -0.70
C CYS A 6 -15.83 6.80 0.54
N ARG A 7 -16.75 7.11 1.44
CA ARG A 7 -16.38 7.65 2.76
C ARG A 7 -16.34 6.50 3.77
N GLY A 8 -15.18 6.32 4.38
CA GLY A 8 -14.93 5.18 5.25
C GLY A 8 -14.81 3.87 4.46
N ALA A 9 -15.44 2.80 4.94
CA ALA A 9 -15.43 1.47 4.31
C ALA A 9 -16.82 1.08 3.80
N ASP A 10 -17.35 1.78 2.79
CA ASP A 10 -18.60 1.37 2.14
C ASP A 10 -18.44 -0.05 1.57
N ARG A 11 -19.25 -0.99 2.08
CA ARG A 11 -19.17 -2.42 1.74
C ARG A 11 -19.32 -2.70 0.24
N ARG A 12 -20.12 -1.92 -0.48
CA ARG A 12 -20.34 -2.13 -1.92
C ARG A 12 -19.10 -1.74 -2.71
N VAL A 13 -18.48 -0.60 -2.34
CA VAL A 13 -17.25 -0.13 -2.99
C VAL A 13 -16.07 -1.04 -2.65
N VAL A 14 -15.98 -1.48 -1.40
CA VAL A 14 -14.94 -2.44 -0.96
C VAL A 14 -15.07 -3.77 -1.70
N ALA A 15 -16.28 -4.33 -1.81
CA ALA A 15 -16.50 -5.59 -2.53
C ALA A 15 -16.17 -5.45 -4.02
N GLU A 16 -16.58 -4.35 -4.67
CA GLU A 16 -16.27 -4.09 -6.08
C GLU A 16 -14.75 -3.92 -6.29
N ALA A 17 -14.07 -3.26 -5.37
CA ALA A 17 -12.62 -3.12 -5.41
C ALA A 17 -11.91 -4.46 -5.25
N ALA A 18 -12.33 -5.29 -4.29
CA ALA A 18 -11.75 -6.61 -4.09
C ALA A 18 -11.98 -7.53 -5.31
N GLU A 19 -13.15 -7.47 -5.94
CA GLU A 19 -13.45 -8.22 -7.19
C GLU A 19 -12.50 -7.79 -8.32
N ALA A 20 -12.32 -6.49 -8.54
CA ALA A 20 -11.39 -5.99 -9.54
C ALA A 20 -9.96 -6.48 -9.30
N LEU A 21 -9.51 -6.52 -8.03
CA LEU A 21 -8.18 -7.05 -7.68
C LEU A 21 -8.08 -8.58 -7.93
N ARG A 22 -9.13 -9.36 -7.62
CA ARG A 22 -9.18 -10.81 -7.93
C ARG A 22 -9.09 -11.07 -9.43
N ASP A 23 -9.68 -10.18 -10.24
CA ASP A 23 -9.59 -10.21 -11.71
C ASP A 23 -8.22 -9.76 -12.26
N GLY A 24 -7.27 -9.47 -11.40
CA GLY A 24 -5.92 -9.05 -11.77
C GLY A 24 -5.83 -7.64 -12.33
N LYS A 25 -6.78 -6.79 -11.98
CA LYS A 25 -6.75 -5.36 -12.26
C LYS A 25 -6.00 -4.60 -11.16
N ILE A 26 -5.67 -3.37 -11.47
CA ILE A 26 -5.13 -2.38 -10.54
C ILE A 26 -6.26 -1.40 -10.21
N ILE A 27 -6.28 -0.88 -8.99
CA ILE A 27 -7.14 0.24 -8.60
C ILE A 27 -6.29 1.36 -8.01
N ILE A 28 -6.84 2.57 -8.02
CA ILE A 28 -6.32 3.70 -7.24
C ILE A 28 -7.19 3.80 -6.00
N TYR A 29 -6.59 3.94 -4.82
CA TYR A 29 -7.33 3.96 -3.56
C TYR A 29 -6.68 4.86 -2.51
N PRO A 30 -7.48 5.41 -1.56
CA PRO A 30 -6.96 6.26 -0.48
C PRO A 30 -6.22 5.44 0.57
N THR A 31 -5.22 6.06 1.21
CA THR A 31 -4.60 5.57 2.45
C THR A 31 -4.61 6.70 3.50
N ASP A 32 -4.00 6.45 4.65
CA ASP A 32 -3.76 7.43 5.71
C ASP A 32 -2.65 8.45 5.37
N THR A 33 -2.01 8.31 4.21
CA THR A 33 -0.93 9.19 3.72
C THR A 33 -1.26 9.67 2.31
N LEU A 34 -0.81 8.94 1.31
CA LEU A 34 -1.01 9.23 -0.10
C LEU A 34 -2.04 8.28 -0.69
N TYR A 35 -2.69 8.68 -1.77
CA TYR A 35 -3.33 7.72 -2.66
C TYR A 35 -2.31 6.71 -3.17
N ALA A 36 -2.76 5.50 -3.43
CA ALA A 36 -1.92 4.41 -3.88
C ALA A 36 -2.54 3.64 -5.05
N LEU A 37 -1.68 3.07 -5.87
CA LEU A 37 -2.01 2.03 -6.82
C LEU A 37 -1.92 0.69 -6.11
N GLY A 38 -2.95 -0.14 -6.23
CA GLY A 38 -3.00 -1.45 -5.58
C GLY A 38 -3.42 -2.57 -6.50
N CYS A 39 -2.86 -3.76 -6.26
CA CYS A 39 -3.28 -5.01 -6.87
C CYS A 39 -3.21 -6.17 -5.87
N ASP A 40 -3.80 -7.31 -6.19
CA ASP A 40 -3.64 -8.52 -5.37
C ASP A 40 -2.16 -8.94 -5.33
N ALA A 41 -1.56 -8.92 -4.14
CA ALA A 41 -0.15 -9.26 -3.95
C ALA A 41 0.17 -10.72 -4.31
N LEU A 42 -0.82 -11.62 -4.32
CA LEU A 42 -0.63 -13.02 -4.69
C LEU A 42 -0.80 -13.27 -6.19
N ASN A 43 -1.35 -12.33 -6.94
CA ASN A 43 -1.45 -12.41 -8.39
C ASN A 43 -0.15 -11.89 -9.04
N ALA A 44 0.78 -12.80 -9.37
CA ALA A 44 2.08 -12.43 -9.93
C ALA A 44 1.99 -11.55 -11.19
N ARG A 45 0.98 -11.80 -12.05
CA ARG A 45 0.78 -11.00 -13.28
C ARG A 45 0.32 -9.58 -12.96
N ALA A 46 -0.56 -9.42 -11.96
CA ALA A 46 -1.01 -8.10 -11.52
C ALA A 46 0.15 -7.31 -10.89
N VAL A 47 0.98 -7.98 -10.07
CA VAL A 47 2.20 -7.41 -9.49
C VAL A 47 3.17 -6.93 -10.59
N GLU A 48 3.42 -7.75 -11.61
CA GLU A 48 4.27 -7.37 -12.75
C GLU A 48 3.71 -6.16 -13.53
N LYS A 49 2.37 -6.09 -13.71
CA LYS A 49 1.71 -4.95 -14.35
C LYS A 49 1.91 -3.67 -13.54
N LEU A 50 1.69 -3.74 -12.21
CA LEU A 50 1.88 -2.59 -11.34
C LEU A 50 3.35 -2.15 -11.32
N CYS A 51 4.30 -3.08 -11.27
CA CYS A 51 5.72 -2.76 -11.37
C CYS A 51 6.04 -2.03 -12.68
N ARG A 52 5.51 -2.49 -13.82
CA ARG A 52 5.71 -1.80 -15.11
C ARG A 52 5.09 -0.41 -15.13
N LEU A 53 3.85 -0.27 -14.64
CA LEU A 53 3.14 1.01 -14.59
C LEU A 53 3.89 2.05 -13.75
N LYS A 54 4.55 1.60 -12.68
CA LYS A 54 5.33 2.44 -11.76
C LYS A 54 6.82 2.48 -12.10
N ASN A 55 7.25 1.87 -13.20
CA ASN A 55 8.66 1.73 -13.57
C ASN A 55 9.53 1.17 -12.42
N LEU A 56 8.97 0.24 -11.62
CA LEU A 56 9.66 -0.40 -10.50
C LEU A 56 10.44 -1.62 -10.97
N ASN A 57 11.70 -1.70 -10.55
CA ASN A 57 12.48 -2.93 -10.67
C ASN A 57 12.42 -3.69 -9.33
N PRO A 58 11.75 -4.86 -9.26
CA PRO A 58 11.61 -5.61 -8.00
C PRO A 58 12.92 -6.06 -7.37
N GLU A 59 14.00 -6.14 -8.14
CA GLU A 59 15.32 -6.48 -7.63
C GLU A 59 16.00 -5.30 -6.93
N LYS A 60 15.67 -4.07 -7.31
CA LYS A 60 16.25 -2.83 -6.81
C LYS A 60 15.31 -2.08 -5.87
N ASN A 61 14.02 -2.07 -6.18
CA ASN A 61 13.01 -1.37 -5.42
C ASN A 61 12.35 -2.31 -4.41
N MET A 62 12.15 -1.83 -3.20
CA MET A 62 11.37 -2.56 -2.22
C MET A 62 9.88 -2.47 -2.60
N LEU A 63 9.22 -3.62 -2.59
CA LEU A 63 7.78 -3.71 -2.76
C LEU A 63 7.11 -3.72 -1.39
N SER A 64 5.95 -3.08 -1.29
CA SER A 64 5.18 -3.01 -0.06
C SER A 64 3.82 -3.69 -0.22
N ILE A 65 3.35 -4.28 0.86
CA ILE A 65 2.02 -4.87 0.98
C ILE A 65 1.22 -4.15 2.06
N VAL A 66 -0.05 -3.91 1.78
CA VAL A 66 -1.04 -3.44 2.74
C VAL A 66 -1.78 -4.65 3.28
N CYS A 67 -1.82 -4.76 4.61
CA CYS A 67 -2.51 -5.80 5.34
C CYS A 67 -3.65 -5.19 6.17
N ARG A 68 -4.68 -5.99 6.48
CA ARG A 68 -5.78 -5.58 7.37
C ARG A 68 -5.30 -5.41 8.82
N ASP A 69 -4.39 -6.29 9.26
CA ASP A 69 -3.86 -6.38 10.62
C ASP A 69 -2.50 -7.07 10.68
N ILE A 70 -1.90 -7.12 11.88
CA ILE A 70 -0.61 -7.79 12.12
C ILE A 70 -0.73 -9.31 11.91
N SER A 71 -1.88 -9.91 12.16
CA SER A 71 -2.10 -11.33 11.96
C SER A 71 -1.99 -11.71 10.49
N GLN A 72 -2.60 -10.94 9.60
CA GLN A 72 -2.44 -11.13 8.16
C GLN A 72 -0.99 -10.88 7.73
N ALA A 73 -0.33 -9.84 8.26
CA ALA A 73 1.08 -9.56 7.95
C ALA A 73 2.00 -10.74 8.33
N ALA A 74 1.75 -11.39 9.47
CA ALA A 74 2.52 -12.54 9.96
C ALA A 74 2.42 -13.78 9.05
N GLU A 75 1.40 -13.86 8.18
CA GLU A 75 1.32 -14.94 7.20
C GLU A 75 2.34 -14.79 6.07
N TYR A 76 2.79 -13.57 5.80
CA TYR A 76 3.62 -13.20 4.65
C TYR A 76 5.02 -12.71 5.04
N THR A 77 5.26 -12.53 6.34
CA THR A 77 6.55 -12.04 6.87
C THR A 77 6.95 -12.86 8.09
N ARG A 78 8.21 -12.73 8.49
CA ARG A 78 8.69 -13.30 9.75
C ARG A 78 8.72 -12.17 10.78
N ILE A 79 7.93 -12.33 11.84
CA ILE A 79 7.78 -11.35 12.91
C ILE A 79 8.20 -12.04 14.21
N ASP A 80 9.28 -11.58 14.82
CA ASP A 80 9.66 -12.01 16.16
C ASP A 80 8.94 -11.19 17.25
N ASN A 81 9.21 -11.50 18.51
CA ASN A 81 8.53 -10.85 19.63
C ASN A 81 8.84 -9.35 19.77
N LYS A 82 10.02 -8.89 19.34
CA LYS A 82 10.40 -7.46 19.39
C LYS A 82 9.72 -6.71 18.24
N ALA A 83 9.83 -7.24 17.02
CA ALA A 83 9.12 -6.71 15.86
C ALA A 83 7.61 -6.64 16.12
N PHE A 84 7.01 -7.68 16.73
CA PHE A 84 5.58 -7.69 17.05
C PHE A 84 5.18 -6.54 18.00
N ARG A 85 5.98 -6.31 19.07
CA ARG A 85 5.71 -5.20 20.00
C ARG A 85 5.78 -3.84 19.30
N MET A 86 6.82 -3.64 18.48
CA MET A 86 7.00 -2.43 17.69
C MET A 86 5.82 -2.22 16.71
N LEU A 87 5.45 -3.25 15.94
CA LEU A 87 4.31 -3.16 15.05
C LEU A 87 3.00 -2.82 15.78
N LYS A 88 2.80 -3.38 16.97
CA LYS A 88 1.61 -3.10 17.79
C LYS A 88 1.56 -1.67 18.32
N GLU A 89 2.71 -1.05 18.54
CA GLU A 89 2.82 0.32 19.02
C GLU A 89 2.51 1.35 17.93
N TYR A 90 2.96 1.10 16.69
CA TYR A 90 2.90 2.07 15.61
C TYR A 90 1.83 1.81 14.55
N LEU A 91 1.17 0.63 14.59
CA LEU A 91 0.16 0.26 13.59
C LEU A 91 -1.22 -0.01 14.23
N PRO A 92 -2.33 0.38 13.59
CA PRO A 92 -2.40 1.05 12.29
C PRO A 92 -1.85 2.48 12.31
N GLY A 93 -1.21 2.90 11.22
CA GLY A 93 -0.61 4.23 11.14
C GLY A 93 0.28 4.47 9.92
N ALA A 94 0.81 5.68 9.85
CA ALA A 94 1.56 6.21 8.71
C ALA A 94 2.99 5.65 8.59
N PHE A 95 3.12 4.34 8.73
CA PHE A 95 4.41 3.63 8.70
C PHE A 95 4.46 2.54 7.64
N THR A 96 5.67 2.26 7.18
CA THR A 96 6.03 1.09 6.38
C THR A 96 7.20 0.40 7.08
N PHE A 97 6.96 -0.79 7.63
CA PHE A 97 8.02 -1.59 8.26
C PHE A 97 8.60 -2.58 7.27
N ILE A 98 9.93 -2.57 7.11
CA ILE A 98 10.64 -3.55 6.30
C ILE A 98 10.90 -4.79 7.15
N LEU A 99 10.38 -5.92 6.71
CA LEU A 99 10.43 -7.22 7.40
C LEU A 99 10.97 -8.31 6.49
N PRO A 100 11.55 -9.39 7.05
CA PRO A 100 11.91 -10.56 6.27
C PRO A 100 10.67 -11.19 5.59
N ALA A 101 10.72 -11.34 4.27
CA ALA A 101 9.63 -11.93 3.50
C ALA A 101 9.51 -13.44 3.76
N ALA A 102 8.28 -13.93 3.94
CA ALA A 102 7.98 -15.35 4.00
C ALA A 102 7.76 -15.96 2.61
N THR A 103 7.67 -17.28 2.54
CA THR A 103 7.59 -18.03 1.27
C THR A 103 6.23 -17.95 0.58
N LYS A 104 5.17 -17.52 1.25
CA LYS A 104 3.82 -17.38 0.67
C LYS A 104 3.73 -16.33 -0.43
N LEU A 105 4.56 -15.27 -0.37
CA LEU A 105 4.58 -14.25 -1.40
C LEU A 105 5.16 -14.77 -2.72
N PRO A 106 4.70 -14.27 -3.88
CA PRO A 106 5.28 -14.56 -5.20
C PRO A 106 6.80 -14.30 -5.25
N LYS A 107 7.48 -14.97 -6.19
CA LYS A 107 8.95 -14.86 -6.32
C LYS A 107 9.43 -13.42 -6.47
N VAL A 108 8.64 -12.56 -7.11
CA VAL A 108 8.95 -11.13 -7.31
C VAL A 108 9.20 -10.39 -5.98
N PHE A 109 8.48 -10.73 -4.91
CA PHE A 109 8.72 -10.14 -3.58
C PHE A 109 9.96 -10.73 -2.87
N ARG A 110 10.32 -11.96 -3.23
CA ARG A 110 11.40 -12.70 -2.54
C ARG A 110 12.79 -12.40 -3.08
N SER A 111 12.90 -11.68 -4.19
CA SER A 111 14.20 -11.32 -4.79
C SER A 111 15.10 -10.58 -3.79
N ARG A 112 14.54 -9.70 -2.98
CA ARG A 112 15.26 -8.94 -1.93
C ARG A 112 15.22 -9.57 -0.54
N LYS A 113 14.56 -10.70 -0.36
CA LYS A 113 14.32 -11.36 0.95
C LYS A 113 13.59 -10.47 1.98
N SER A 114 13.13 -9.30 1.59
CA SER A 114 12.42 -8.33 2.43
C SER A 114 11.18 -7.81 1.72
N VAL A 115 10.22 -7.36 2.50
CA VAL A 115 8.99 -6.72 2.02
C VAL A 115 8.60 -5.61 2.99
N GLY A 116 8.11 -4.49 2.46
CA GLY A 116 7.49 -3.45 3.25
C GLY A 116 6.07 -3.87 3.67
N VAL A 117 5.75 -3.70 4.93
CA VAL A 117 4.41 -3.96 5.48
C VAL A 117 3.78 -2.66 5.92
N ARG A 118 2.54 -2.43 5.52
CA ARG A 118 1.70 -1.35 5.98
C ARG A 118 0.39 -1.89 6.55
N ILE A 119 -0.09 -1.28 7.61
CA ILE A 119 -1.46 -1.38 8.12
C ILE A 119 -1.90 0.08 8.27
N PRO A 120 -2.47 0.68 7.20
CA PRO A 120 -2.80 2.10 7.23
C PRO A 120 -3.93 2.39 8.20
N ASP A 121 -3.90 3.54 8.86
CA ASP A 121 -5.06 4.06 9.60
C ASP A 121 -6.09 4.65 8.64
N ASN A 122 -6.58 3.80 7.77
CA ASN A 122 -7.60 4.10 6.77
C ASN A 122 -8.53 2.89 6.66
N ASP A 123 -9.81 3.10 6.93
CA ASP A 123 -10.81 2.03 7.02
C ASP A 123 -11.00 1.33 5.67
N PHE A 124 -11.01 2.08 4.56
CA PHE A 124 -11.13 1.48 3.23
C PHE A 124 -9.97 0.54 2.91
N ALA A 125 -8.74 0.99 3.15
CA ALA A 125 -7.54 0.21 2.82
C ALA A 125 -7.47 -1.10 3.61
N ARG A 126 -7.82 -1.07 4.91
CA ARG A 126 -7.87 -2.28 5.75
C ARG A 126 -9.03 -3.21 5.35
N ALA A 127 -10.22 -2.64 5.11
CA ALA A 127 -11.39 -3.41 4.68
C ALA A 127 -11.16 -4.07 3.30
N LEU A 128 -10.45 -3.40 2.40
CA LEU A 128 -10.08 -3.97 1.09
C LEU A 128 -9.18 -5.20 1.25
N ALA A 129 -8.14 -5.13 2.10
CA ALA A 129 -7.26 -6.27 2.36
C ALA A 129 -7.99 -7.42 3.08
N ASP A 130 -8.98 -7.11 3.90
CA ASP A 130 -9.85 -8.10 4.56
C ASP A 130 -10.79 -8.78 3.56
N GLU A 131 -11.54 -8.01 2.78
CA GLU A 131 -12.47 -8.51 1.77
C GLU A 131 -11.78 -9.31 0.66
N LEU A 132 -10.58 -8.87 0.24
CA LEU A 132 -9.77 -9.59 -0.72
C LEU A 132 -9.30 -10.95 -0.16
N GLY A 133 -9.08 -11.02 1.15
CA GLY A 133 -8.51 -12.18 1.84
C GLY A 133 -6.99 -12.33 1.66
N ASN A 134 -6.38 -11.48 0.83
CA ASN A 134 -4.95 -11.41 0.53
C ASN A 134 -4.43 -10.00 0.84
N PRO A 135 -3.12 -9.81 1.07
CA PRO A 135 -2.56 -8.48 1.14
C PRO A 135 -2.63 -7.79 -0.23
N VAL A 136 -2.77 -6.47 -0.21
CA VAL A 136 -2.74 -5.65 -1.42
C VAL A 136 -1.31 -5.18 -1.66
N MET A 137 -0.68 -5.56 -2.79
CA MET A 137 0.54 -4.87 -3.21
C MET A 137 0.21 -3.41 -3.45
N SER A 138 0.95 -2.51 -2.84
CA SER A 138 0.68 -1.09 -2.82
C SER A 138 1.90 -0.28 -3.20
N SER A 139 1.69 0.71 -4.06
CA SER A 139 2.68 1.71 -4.42
C SER A 139 2.02 3.08 -4.46
N SER A 140 2.57 4.05 -3.74
CA SER A 140 2.04 5.43 -3.73
C SER A 140 1.95 6.00 -5.14
N VAL A 141 0.95 6.81 -5.42
CA VAL A 141 0.90 7.63 -6.64
C VAL A 141 2.10 8.57 -6.68
N GLU A 142 2.54 8.94 -7.88
CA GLU A 142 3.59 9.94 -8.01
C GLU A 142 3.00 11.32 -7.75
N ILE A 143 3.68 12.08 -6.94
CA ILE A 143 3.33 13.46 -6.64
C ILE A 143 4.26 14.33 -7.45
N ASP A 144 3.71 15.15 -8.32
CA ASP A 144 4.42 16.20 -9.03
C ASP A 144 3.84 17.57 -8.68
N GLU A 145 4.49 18.61 -9.16
CA GLU A 145 4.09 20.00 -8.90
C GLU A 145 2.69 20.33 -9.44
N GLU A 146 2.21 19.62 -10.48
CA GLU A 146 0.86 19.83 -11.03
C GLU A 146 -0.22 19.31 -10.09
N ILE A 147 0.01 18.14 -9.44
CA ILE A 147 -0.92 17.57 -8.47
C ILE A 147 -0.93 18.39 -7.18
N CYS A 148 0.21 18.98 -6.79
CA CYS A 148 0.33 19.81 -5.60
C CYS A 148 0.01 21.30 -5.82
N ALA A 149 -0.16 21.76 -7.05
CA ALA A 149 -0.26 23.18 -7.40
C ALA A 149 -1.51 23.91 -6.86
N GLN A 150 -2.48 23.20 -6.30
CA GLN A 150 -3.72 23.77 -5.76
C GLN A 150 -3.85 23.72 -4.23
N GLY A 151 -2.80 23.37 -3.52
CA GLY A 151 -2.81 23.29 -2.06
C GLY A 151 -2.09 22.03 -1.54
N ASP A 152 -1.99 21.90 -0.23
CA ASP A 152 -1.30 20.81 0.43
C ASP A 152 -2.12 19.49 0.48
N THR A 153 -3.08 19.29 -0.43
CA THR A 153 -3.94 18.08 -0.45
C THR A 153 -3.94 17.42 -1.81
N LEU A 154 -4.09 16.09 -1.80
CA LEU A 154 -4.23 15.26 -3.00
C LEU A 154 -5.69 14.94 -3.24
N ASP A 155 -6.16 15.26 -4.45
CA ASP A 155 -7.52 14.99 -4.92
C ASP A 155 -7.55 13.74 -5.80
N ALA A 156 -8.53 12.87 -5.54
CA ALA A 156 -8.77 11.66 -6.33
C ALA A 156 -9.05 11.94 -7.81
N TYR A 157 -9.65 13.08 -8.14
CA TYR A 157 -9.97 13.46 -9.52
C TYR A 157 -8.71 13.77 -10.32
N ALA A 158 -7.81 14.60 -9.78
CA ALA A 158 -6.54 14.93 -10.43
C ALA A 158 -5.68 13.68 -10.63
N ILE A 159 -5.66 12.78 -9.63
CA ILE A 159 -4.95 11.51 -9.73
C ILE A 159 -5.58 10.61 -10.80
N ALA A 160 -6.91 10.51 -10.84
CA ALA A 160 -7.61 9.69 -11.82
C ALA A 160 -7.39 10.19 -13.26
N ASP A 161 -7.35 11.52 -13.46
CA ASP A 161 -7.07 12.14 -14.76
C ASP A 161 -5.67 11.78 -15.28
N ARG A 162 -4.67 11.83 -14.41
CA ARG A 162 -3.29 11.43 -14.75
C ARG A 162 -3.16 10.01 -15.27
N TYR A 163 -3.96 9.10 -14.74
CA TYR A 163 -3.95 7.69 -15.13
C TYR A 163 -5.06 7.34 -16.14
N ASP A 164 -5.75 8.35 -16.68
CA ASP A 164 -6.80 8.12 -17.67
C ASP A 164 -6.23 7.48 -18.94
N GLY A 165 -7.00 6.57 -19.53
CA GLY A 165 -6.54 5.76 -20.67
C GLY A 165 -5.75 4.50 -20.31
N SER A 166 -5.36 4.28 -19.06
CA SER A 166 -4.74 3.03 -18.63
C SER A 166 -5.76 1.88 -18.65
N GLN A 167 -5.51 0.86 -19.45
CA GLN A 167 -6.37 -0.34 -19.52
C GLN A 167 -6.16 -1.31 -18.33
N ASP A 168 -5.07 -1.15 -17.60
CA ASP A 168 -4.72 -1.99 -16.45
C ASP A 168 -5.39 -1.52 -15.16
N ILE A 169 -5.83 -0.24 -15.09
CA ILE A 169 -6.51 0.34 -13.93
C ILE A 169 -8.03 0.28 -14.14
N ALA A 170 -8.73 -0.37 -13.22
CA ALA A 170 -10.19 -0.53 -13.30
C ALA A 170 -10.92 0.79 -12.98
N PHE A 171 -10.54 1.45 -11.89
CA PHE A 171 -11.13 2.71 -11.41
C PHE A 171 -10.30 3.31 -10.28
N ALA A 172 -10.66 4.52 -9.88
CA ALA A 172 -10.17 5.15 -8.67
C ALA A 172 -11.29 5.23 -7.62
N VAL A 173 -10.91 5.08 -6.35
CA VAL A 173 -11.79 5.25 -5.19
C VAL A 173 -11.53 6.62 -4.59
N ASP A 174 -12.55 7.47 -4.58
CA ASP A 174 -12.50 8.77 -3.94
C ASP A 174 -12.85 8.63 -2.45
N GLY A 175 -11.83 8.65 -1.61
CA GLY A 175 -11.94 8.65 -0.14
C GLY A 175 -11.78 10.04 0.49
N GLY A 176 -11.79 11.09 -0.31
CA GLY A 176 -11.54 12.46 0.11
C GLY A 176 -10.08 12.88 -0.07
N GLU A 177 -9.78 14.05 0.43
CA GLU A 177 -8.44 14.64 0.34
C GLU A 177 -7.45 13.94 1.25
N THR A 178 -6.21 13.79 0.78
CA THR A 178 -5.07 13.31 1.57
C THR A 178 -3.92 14.31 1.51
N HIS A 179 -3.07 14.32 2.53
CA HIS A 179 -1.88 15.18 2.54
C HIS A 179 -0.74 14.54 1.73
N PRO A 180 0.09 15.34 1.02
CA PRO A 180 1.17 14.82 0.17
C PRO A 180 2.41 14.38 0.97
N VAL A 181 2.22 13.79 2.15
CA VAL A 181 3.31 13.32 3.00
C VAL A 181 3.31 11.79 3.01
N PRO A 182 4.39 11.16 2.53
CA PRO A 182 4.48 9.70 2.50
C PRO A 182 4.65 9.10 3.90
N SER A 183 4.48 7.78 4.01
CA SER A 183 4.73 7.03 5.24
C SER A 183 6.21 7.09 5.66
N THR A 184 6.47 7.05 6.96
CA THR A 184 7.81 6.78 7.50
C THR A 184 8.19 5.33 7.22
N ILE A 185 9.41 5.10 6.73
CA ILE A 185 9.92 3.76 6.45
C ILE A 185 10.95 3.39 7.51
N VAL A 186 10.68 2.30 8.23
CA VAL A 186 11.56 1.75 9.27
C VAL A 186 12.00 0.35 8.86
N ASP A 187 13.30 0.13 8.79
CA ASP A 187 13.88 -1.20 8.59
C ASP A 187 13.99 -1.90 9.95
N ILE A 188 13.30 -3.03 10.07
CA ILE A 188 13.33 -3.93 11.22
C ILE A 188 13.66 -5.37 10.80
N MET A 189 14.47 -5.51 9.72
CA MET A 189 15.05 -6.81 9.34
C MET A 189 15.84 -7.44 10.49
N ASP A 190 16.51 -6.58 11.28
CA ASP A 190 17.02 -6.88 12.61
C ASP A 190 16.20 -6.07 13.62
N SER A 191 15.32 -6.74 14.36
CA SER A 191 14.44 -6.09 15.34
C SER A 191 15.18 -5.55 16.58
N ASP A 192 16.47 -5.91 16.76
CA ASP A 192 17.33 -5.35 17.81
C ASP A 192 17.95 -4.00 17.43
N ALA A 193 17.95 -3.67 16.13
CA ALA A 193 18.57 -2.46 15.58
C ALA A 193 17.66 -1.81 14.52
N PRO A 194 16.48 -1.28 14.90
CA PRO A 194 15.59 -0.61 13.97
C PRO A 194 16.29 0.62 13.36
N THR A 195 16.03 0.88 12.08
CA THR A 195 16.64 2.00 11.37
C THR A 195 15.61 2.76 10.54
N VAL A 196 15.49 4.07 10.73
CA VAL A 196 14.64 4.92 9.89
C VAL A 196 15.31 5.15 8.53
N ILE A 197 14.75 4.54 7.50
CA ILE A 197 15.24 4.68 6.11
C ILE A 197 14.72 5.98 5.47
N ARG A 198 13.51 6.38 5.84
CA ARG A 198 12.89 7.62 5.37
C ARG A 198 11.94 8.13 6.45
N GLN A 199 12.15 9.38 6.86
CA GLN A 199 11.16 10.08 7.68
C GLN A 199 10.00 10.53 6.79
N GLY A 200 8.78 10.28 7.22
CA GLY A 200 7.52 10.69 6.60
C GLY A 200 6.54 11.21 7.64
N ALA A 201 5.25 10.92 7.46
CA ALA A 201 4.20 11.43 8.33
C ALA A 201 4.21 10.82 9.75
N GLY A 202 4.64 9.56 9.90
CA GLY A 202 4.75 8.92 11.21
C GLY A 202 6.01 9.36 11.94
N ILE A 203 5.91 9.63 13.25
CA ILE A 203 7.08 9.91 14.11
C ILE A 203 7.49 8.59 14.77
N PHE A 204 8.71 8.13 14.46
CA PHE A 204 9.28 6.93 15.07
C PHE A 204 10.28 7.35 16.15
N GLU A 205 10.05 6.89 17.38
CA GLU A 205 10.94 7.12 18.53
C GLU A 205 11.83 5.89 18.71
N GLU A 206 13.16 6.10 18.70
CA GLU A 206 14.18 5.06 18.90
C GLU A 206 14.29 4.60 20.36
#